data_a34482944f0c0cddb7acce2501baa5c5
#
_entry.id   a34482944f0c0cddb7acce2501baa5c5
#
_cell.length_a   1.000
_cell.length_b   1.000
_cell.length_c   1.000
_cell.angle_alpha   90.00
_cell.angle_beta   90.00
_cell.angle_gamma   90.00
#
_symmetry.space_group_name_H-M   'P 1'
#
loop_
_entity.id
_entity.type
_entity.pdbx_description
1 polymer ?
#
loop_
_entity_poly.entity_id
_entity_poly.type
_entity_poly.pdbx_seq_one_letter_code
_entity_poly.pdbx_strand_id
1 'polypeptide(L)'
;MKVVEDLDFMEVSRERAYDGFLKIDKLFFKQKNVYGEWTDVFSREVIYRRNAVAVLIRDPATDNLLFTKQLRPGAYIQHEPWIYEMVAGLIDPGEDKETALKREVCEEAAISELNNIKEISSYYPSCGGLTEKVFLYYAEADLSNVPEFAGCPEENEVIQTVLISVNEAFEWLEQGLLKTANAHAALYWLMKERLLKRI
;
A
#
# COMPACT_ATOMS: atom_id res chain seq x y z
N MET A 1 22.22 -7.40 -20.04
CA MET A 1 21.66 -6.15 -19.49
C MET A 1 22.83 -5.33 -18.98
N LYS A 2 23.02 -4.10 -19.47
CA LYS A 2 24.09 -3.23 -18.96
C LYS A 2 23.64 -2.77 -17.57
N VAL A 3 24.35 -3.15 -16.51
CA VAL A 3 24.16 -2.57 -15.18
C VAL A 3 24.69 -1.13 -15.27
N VAL A 4 23.81 -0.15 -15.04
CA VAL A 4 24.23 1.25 -14.91
C VAL A 4 24.85 1.36 -13.52
N GLU A 5 26.08 1.82 -13.41
CA GLU A 5 26.71 2.07 -12.12
C GLU A 5 25.98 3.24 -11.42
N ASP A 6 25.71 3.06 -10.13
CA ASP A 6 25.13 4.12 -9.31
C ASP A 6 26.09 5.30 -9.20
N LEU A 7 25.58 6.50 -9.36
CA LEU A 7 26.36 7.71 -9.14
C LEU A 7 26.56 7.94 -7.63
N ASP A 8 27.75 8.40 -7.26
CA ASP A 8 28.04 8.75 -5.87
C ASP A 8 27.11 9.88 -5.40
N PHE A 9 26.64 9.76 -4.17
CA PHE A 9 25.91 10.83 -3.49
C PHE A 9 26.39 10.98 -2.04
N MET A 10 26.11 12.13 -1.45
CA MET A 10 26.48 12.44 -0.08
C MET A 10 25.35 13.24 0.59
N GLU A 11 24.91 12.78 1.76
CA GLU A 11 24.12 13.62 2.66
C GLU A 11 25.06 14.59 3.37
N VAL A 12 24.83 15.90 3.19
CA VAL A 12 25.64 16.96 3.78
C VAL A 12 25.14 17.30 5.18
N SER A 13 23.83 17.43 5.33
CA SER A 13 23.17 17.71 6.60
C SER A 13 21.68 17.39 6.53
N ARG A 14 21.03 17.40 7.68
CA ARG A 14 19.56 17.34 7.79
C ARG A 14 19.07 18.22 8.92
N GLU A 15 17.84 18.66 8.80
CA GLU A 15 17.12 19.42 9.83
C GLU A 15 15.67 18.93 9.92
N ARG A 16 15.12 18.90 11.14
CA ARG A 16 13.70 18.60 11.38
C ARG A 16 12.87 19.80 10.99
N ALA A 17 12.08 19.69 9.90
CA ALA A 17 11.19 20.76 9.42
C ALA A 17 9.82 20.70 10.13
N TYR A 18 9.31 19.50 10.47
CA TYR A 18 8.06 19.31 11.19
C TYR A 18 8.12 18.07 12.08
N ASP A 19 7.63 18.16 13.31
CA ASP A 19 7.65 17.08 14.31
C ASP A 19 6.27 16.91 14.96
N GLY A 20 5.27 16.50 14.17
CA GLY A 20 3.93 16.13 14.61
C GLY A 20 3.68 14.64 14.49
N PHE A 21 2.44 14.24 14.18
CA PHE A 21 2.10 12.85 13.86
C PHE A 21 2.97 12.32 12.71
N LEU A 22 3.04 13.08 11.61
CA LEU A 22 4.06 12.88 10.58
C LEU A 22 5.33 13.65 10.98
N LYS A 23 6.49 13.11 10.63
CA LYS A 23 7.76 13.77 10.80
C LYS A 23 8.31 14.12 9.42
N ILE A 24 8.78 15.37 9.26
CA ILE A 24 9.34 15.83 7.98
C ILE A 24 10.73 16.36 8.25
N ASP A 25 11.71 15.80 7.56
CA ASP A 25 13.08 16.33 7.54
C ASP A 25 13.36 16.97 6.19
N LYS A 26 14.13 18.05 6.23
CA LYS A 26 14.79 18.63 5.06
C LYS A 26 16.21 18.11 5.01
N LEU A 27 16.50 17.30 4.00
CA LEU A 27 17.78 16.67 3.78
C LEU A 27 18.55 17.48 2.73
N PHE A 28 19.83 17.70 2.95
CA PHE A 28 20.72 18.41 2.05
C PHE A 28 21.73 17.43 1.45
N PHE A 29 21.80 17.39 0.13
CA PHE A 29 22.60 16.43 -0.62
C PHE A 29 23.55 17.10 -1.62
N LYS A 30 24.57 16.35 -1.99
CA LYS A 30 25.32 16.46 -3.23
C LYS A 30 25.31 15.12 -3.94
N GLN A 31 25.37 15.13 -5.26
CA GLN A 31 25.57 13.92 -6.05
C GLN A 31 26.56 14.19 -7.17
N LYS A 32 27.22 13.17 -7.68
CA LYS A 32 28.02 13.30 -8.89
C LYS A 32 27.11 13.32 -10.12
N ASN A 33 27.45 14.20 -11.07
CA ASN A 33 26.84 14.18 -12.39
C ASN A 33 27.48 13.09 -13.27
N VAL A 34 27.01 12.95 -14.48
CA VAL A 34 27.50 11.93 -15.44
C VAL A 34 28.96 12.15 -15.88
N TYR A 35 29.54 13.28 -15.55
CA TYR A 35 30.95 13.62 -15.83
C TYR A 35 31.85 13.39 -14.60
N GLY A 36 31.30 12.88 -13.47
CA GLY A 36 32.02 12.62 -12.22
C GLY A 36 32.24 13.85 -11.33
N GLU A 37 31.62 14.98 -11.65
CA GLU A 37 31.73 16.23 -10.88
C GLU A 37 30.61 16.31 -9.83
N TRP A 38 30.93 16.86 -8.65
CA TRP A 38 29.94 17.11 -7.62
C TRP A 38 29.03 18.28 -7.99
N THR A 39 27.70 18.08 -7.81
CA THR A 39 26.72 19.17 -7.93
C THR A 39 26.87 20.16 -6.76
N ASP A 40 26.25 21.33 -6.90
CA ASP A 40 25.96 22.19 -5.76
C ASP A 40 25.05 21.45 -4.76
N VAL A 41 25.00 21.95 -3.53
CA VAL A 41 24.12 21.44 -2.49
C VAL A 41 22.67 21.70 -2.90
N PHE A 42 21.86 20.65 -2.93
CA PHE A 42 20.42 20.76 -3.11
C PHE A 42 19.67 20.13 -1.94
N SER A 43 18.42 20.49 -1.72
CA SER A 43 17.62 19.94 -0.63
C SER A 43 16.37 19.23 -1.11
N ARG A 44 15.90 18.27 -0.29
CA ARG A 44 14.61 17.59 -0.45
C ARG A 44 13.93 17.47 0.90
N GLU A 45 12.62 17.59 0.91
CA GLU A 45 11.80 17.30 2.07
C GLU A 45 11.36 15.85 2.02
N VAL A 46 11.51 15.15 3.14
CA VAL A 46 11.20 13.71 3.26
C VAL A 46 10.25 13.51 4.43
N ILE A 47 9.10 12.92 4.13
CA ILE A 47 8.09 12.54 5.12
C ILE A 47 8.42 11.14 5.63
N TYR A 48 8.63 11.02 6.94
CA TYR A 48 8.84 9.73 7.58
C TYR A 48 7.50 9.07 7.88
N ARG A 49 7.28 7.90 7.30
CA ARG A 49 6.15 7.04 7.57
C ARG A 49 6.61 5.60 7.71
N ARG A 50 5.97 4.85 8.61
CA ARG A 50 6.23 3.42 8.77
C ARG A 50 5.88 2.67 7.48
N ASN A 51 6.48 1.50 7.32
CA ASN A 51 6.12 0.58 6.25
C ASN A 51 4.68 0.07 6.46
N ALA A 52 4.07 -0.40 5.39
CA ALA A 52 2.71 -0.92 5.39
C ALA A 52 2.63 -2.29 4.72
N VAL A 53 1.59 -3.02 5.06
CA VAL A 53 1.12 -4.20 4.34
C VAL A 53 -0.17 -3.87 3.61
N ALA A 54 -0.41 -4.54 2.48
CA ALA A 54 -1.69 -4.49 1.78
C ALA A 54 -1.99 -5.89 1.22
N VAL A 55 -3.25 -6.32 1.19
CA VAL A 55 -3.61 -7.66 0.74
C VAL A 55 -4.86 -7.67 -0.13
N LEU A 56 -4.76 -8.38 -1.26
CA LEU A 56 -5.90 -8.77 -2.06
C LEU A 56 -6.41 -10.11 -1.53
N ILE A 57 -7.61 -10.12 -0.96
CA ILE A 57 -8.24 -11.33 -0.39
C ILE A 57 -9.29 -11.83 -1.37
N ARG A 58 -9.18 -13.12 -1.73
CA ARG A 58 -10.11 -13.81 -2.61
C ARG A 58 -10.78 -14.96 -1.88
N ASP A 59 -12.06 -15.11 -2.10
CA ASP A 59 -12.78 -16.34 -1.75
C ASP A 59 -12.73 -17.32 -2.93
N PRO A 60 -12.04 -18.47 -2.80
CA PRO A 60 -11.95 -19.44 -3.90
C PRO A 60 -13.27 -20.16 -4.20
N ALA A 61 -14.24 -20.17 -3.27
CA ALA A 61 -15.54 -20.84 -3.47
C ALA A 61 -16.49 -19.98 -4.33
N THR A 62 -16.48 -18.66 -4.15
CA THR A 62 -17.40 -17.74 -4.83
C THR A 62 -16.73 -16.93 -5.92
N ASP A 63 -15.40 -16.92 -5.98
CA ASP A 63 -14.58 -16.08 -6.84
C ASP A 63 -14.77 -14.57 -6.59
N ASN A 64 -15.16 -14.22 -5.37
CA ASN A 64 -15.26 -12.84 -4.94
C ASN A 64 -13.93 -12.32 -4.35
N LEU A 65 -13.76 -11.02 -4.47
CA LEU A 65 -12.68 -10.25 -3.83
C LEU A 65 -13.26 -9.34 -2.76
N LEU A 66 -12.51 -9.15 -1.68
CA LEU A 66 -12.82 -8.20 -0.65
C LEU A 66 -12.11 -6.87 -0.92
N PHE A 67 -12.89 -5.81 -0.93
CA PHE A 67 -12.44 -4.42 -0.86
C PHE A 67 -13.03 -3.75 0.37
N THR A 68 -12.44 -2.63 0.75
CA THR A 68 -12.94 -1.73 1.79
C THR A 68 -13.28 -0.39 1.16
N LYS A 69 -14.21 0.35 1.76
CA LYS A 69 -14.52 1.73 1.40
C LYS A 69 -14.47 2.58 2.65
N GLN A 70 -13.62 3.58 2.66
CA GLN A 70 -13.42 4.43 3.82
C GLN A 70 -13.07 5.87 3.47
N LEU A 71 -13.18 6.77 4.46
CA LEU A 71 -12.82 8.18 4.34
C LEU A 71 -11.29 8.33 4.31
N ARG A 72 -10.77 8.99 3.29
CA ARG A 72 -9.35 9.30 3.17
C ARG A 72 -9.12 10.82 3.08
N PRO A 73 -8.62 11.45 4.16
CA PRO A 73 -8.42 12.91 4.17
C PRO A 73 -7.53 13.44 3.05
N GLY A 74 -6.50 12.67 2.64
CA GLY A 74 -5.64 13.04 1.51
C GLY A 74 -6.41 13.13 0.18
N ALA A 75 -7.31 12.18 -0.06
CA ALA A 75 -8.17 12.16 -1.24
C ALA A 75 -9.30 13.20 -1.16
N TYR A 76 -9.77 13.51 0.07
CA TYR A 76 -10.75 14.58 0.28
C TYR A 76 -10.29 15.94 -0.26
N ILE A 77 -9.01 16.27 -0.16
CA ILE A 77 -8.44 17.51 -0.74
C ILE A 77 -8.62 17.58 -2.25
N GLN A 78 -8.73 16.43 -2.93
CA GLN A 78 -9.03 16.31 -4.36
C GLN A 78 -10.53 16.10 -4.64
N HIS A 79 -11.41 16.37 -3.66
CA HIS A 79 -12.86 16.18 -3.73
C HIS A 79 -13.32 14.73 -3.90
N GLU A 80 -12.49 13.76 -3.51
CA GLU A 80 -12.75 12.31 -3.57
C GLU A 80 -12.59 11.67 -2.18
N PRO A 81 -13.45 11.99 -1.20
CA PRO A 81 -13.24 11.58 0.19
C PRO A 81 -13.35 10.07 0.43
N TRP A 82 -14.16 9.39 -0.36
CA TRP A 82 -14.45 7.98 -0.19
C TRP A 82 -13.70 7.14 -1.23
N ILE A 83 -12.79 6.29 -0.75
CA ILE A 83 -11.92 5.49 -1.61
C ILE A 83 -12.21 4.01 -1.41
N TYR A 84 -12.30 3.27 -2.53
CA TYR A 84 -12.26 1.81 -2.53
C TYR A 84 -10.80 1.36 -2.48
N GLU A 85 -10.49 0.53 -1.48
CA GLU A 85 -9.14 0.05 -1.20
C GLU A 85 -9.15 -1.44 -0.92
N MET A 86 -7.99 -2.05 -0.94
CA MET A 86 -7.77 -3.36 -0.32
C MET A 86 -7.48 -3.15 1.17
N VAL A 87 -7.68 -4.19 1.98
CA VAL A 87 -7.22 -4.19 3.37
C VAL A 87 -5.74 -3.83 3.43
N ALA A 88 -5.40 -2.82 4.22
CA ALA A 88 -4.04 -2.31 4.31
C ALA A 88 -3.81 -1.51 5.59
N GLY A 89 -2.66 -1.70 6.23
CA GLY A 89 -2.30 -0.92 7.39
C GLY A 89 -0.81 -0.85 7.67
N LEU A 90 -0.45 -0.07 8.67
CA LEU A 90 0.94 0.18 9.04
C LEU A 90 1.50 -0.97 9.88
N ILE A 91 2.74 -1.34 9.60
CA ILE A 91 3.49 -2.29 10.43
C ILE A 91 3.93 -1.57 11.71
N ASP A 92 3.56 -2.11 12.86
CA ASP A 92 3.93 -1.54 14.16
C ASP A 92 5.41 -1.74 14.50
N PRO A 93 6.00 -0.90 15.37
CA PRO A 93 7.37 -1.09 15.81
C PRO A 93 7.59 -2.45 16.43
N GLY A 94 8.50 -3.25 15.84
CA GLY A 94 8.81 -4.61 16.32
C GLY A 94 7.88 -5.70 15.77
N GLU A 95 6.85 -5.34 15.01
CA GLU A 95 5.94 -6.28 14.36
C GLU A 95 6.55 -6.78 13.04
N ASP A 96 6.38 -8.06 12.74
CA ASP A 96 6.71 -8.58 11.41
C ASP A 96 5.55 -8.39 10.42
N LYS A 97 5.84 -8.50 9.14
CA LYS A 97 4.89 -8.23 8.05
C LYS A 97 3.65 -9.14 8.09
N GLU A 98 3.84 -10.40 8.43
CA GLU A 98 2.73 -11.38 8.41
C GLU A 98 1.81 -11.18 9.63
N THR A 99 2.37 -10.83 10.75
CA THR A 99 1.60 -10.46 11.95
C THR A 99 0.77 -9.21 11.69
N ALA A 100 1.39 -8.15 11.14
CA ALA A 100 0.68 -6.94 10.73
C ALA A 100 -0.46 -7.24 9.75
N LEU A 101 -0.19 -8.06 8.73
CA LEU A 101 -1.18 -8.47 7.75
C LEU A 101 -2.42 -9.11 8.39
N LYS A 102 -2.21 -10.08 9.31
CA LYS A 102 -3.31 -10.79 9.98
C LYS A 102 -4.08 -9.88 10.92
N ARG A 103 -3.39 -8.97 11.64
CA ARG A 103 -4.02 -8.00 12.52
C ARG A 103 -4.93 -7.07 11.72
N GLU A 104 -4.43 -6.45 10.65
CA GLU A 104 -5.20 -5.53 9.81
C GLU A 104 -6.41 -6.23 9.16
N VAL A 105 -6.25 -7.46 8.69
CA VAL A 105 -7.37 -8.23 8.12
C VAL A 105 -8.45 -8.55 9.17
N CYS A 106 -8.04 -8.81 10.41
CA CYS A 106 -8.99 -9.01 11.50
C CYS A 106 -9.70 -7.70 11.87
N GLU A 107 -9.00 -6.57 11.93
CA GLU A 107 -9.55 -5.26 12.29
C GLU A 107 -10.47 -4.69 11.20
N GLU A 108 -10.05 -4.73 9.93
CA GLU A 108 -10.78 -4.12 8.81
C GLU A 108 -11.85 -5.02 8.18
N ALA A 109 -11.81 -6.34 8.42
CA ALA A 109 -12.74 -7.27 7.77
C ALA A 109 -13.28 -8.39 8.68
N ALA A 110 -12.88 -8.44 9.96
CA ALA A 110 -13.24 -9.48 10.92
C ALA A 110 -12.89 -10.91 10.44
N ILE A 111 -11.85 -11.06 9.61
CA ILE A 111 -11.37 -12.35 9.12
C ILE A 111 -10.23 -12.82 10.03
N SER A 112 -10.38 -14.00 10.63
CA SER A 112 -9.38 -14.60 11.54
C SER A 112 -8.43 -15.58 10.86
N GLU A 113 -8.81 -16.13 9.72
CA GLU A 113 -8.03 -17.15 9.02
C GLU A 113 -7.75 -16.77 7.57
N LEU A 114 -6.47 -16.75 7.22
CA LEU A 114 -6.00 -16.57 5.86
C LEU A 114 -5.28 -17.82 5.38
N ASN A 115 -5.54 -18.20 4.14
CA ASN A 115 -4.90 -19.29 3.45
C ASN A 115 -4.10 -18.78 2.25
N ASN A 116 -3.17 -19.59 1.76
CA ASN A 116 -2.38 -19.29 0.56
C ASN A 116 -1.76 -17.89 0.55
N ILE A 117 -1.30 -17.40 1.72
CA ILE A 117 -0.65 -16.10 1.85
C ILE A 117 0.61 -16.07 0.98
N LYS A 118 0.68 -15.09 0.07
CA LYS A 118 1.79 -14.91 -0.85
C LYS A 118 2.16 -13.45 -0.98
N GLU A 119 3.40 -13.09 -0.66
CA GLU A 119 3.94 -11.78 -1.02
C GLU A 119 4.11 -11.70 -2.53
N ILE A 120 3.43 -10.78 -3.19
CA ILE A 120 3.43 -10.63 -4.65
C ILE A 120 4.34 -9.52 -5.13
N SER A 121 4.58 -8.51 -4.29
CA SER A 121 5.48 -7.40 -4.60
C SER A 121 5.80 -6.58 -3.36
N SER A 122 6.80 -5.71 -3.49
CA SER A 122 6.97 -4.58 -2.57
C SER A 122 7.40 -3.34 -3.35
N TYR A 123 6.93 -2.17 -2.96
CA TYR A 123 7.19 -0.93 -3.69
C TYR A 123 7.12 0.31 -2.79
N TYR A 124 7.64 1.41 -3.28
CA TYR A 124 7.52 2.73 -2.64
C TYR A 124 6.37 3.50 -3.32
N PRO A 125 5.32 3.91 -2.59
CA PRO A 125 4.22 4.68 -3.16
C PRO A 125 4.66 6.02 -3.74
N SER A 126 5.65 6.65 -3.10
CA SER A 126 6.21 7.93 -3.53
C SER A 126 7.66 8.09 -3.07
N CYS A 127 8.59 7.38 -3.72
CA CYS A 127 10.01 7.32 -3.34
C CYS A 127 10.74 8.66 -3.38
N GLY A 128 10.17 9.68 -4.01
CA GLY A 128 10.76 11.02 -4.07
C GLY A 128 10.65 11.82 -2.77
N GLY A 129 9.73 11.48 -1.88
CA GLY A 129 9.50 12.24 -0.66
C GLY A 129 8.89 11.47 0.51
N LEU A 130 8.64 10.18 0.36
CA LEU A 130 8.03 9.35 1.40
C LEU A 130 8.92 8.13 1.69
N THR A 131 9.15 7.84 2.99
CA THR A 131 9.97 6.67 3.37
C THR A 131 9.21 5.36 3.36
N GLU A 132 7.87 5.40 3.32
CA GLU A 132 7.01 4.22 3.35
C GLU A 132 7.32 3.25 2.22
N LYS A 133 7.46 1.98 2.57
CA LYS A 133 7.47 0.85 1.66
C LYS A 133 6.25 0.00 1.92
N VAL A 134 5.50 -0.35 0.87
CA VAL A 134 4.33 -1.24 0.96
C VAL A 134 4.76 -2.64 0.56
N PHE A 135 4.39 -3.63 1.39
CA PHE A 135 4.49 -5.05 1.09
C PHE A 135 3.11 -5.55 0.66
N LEU A 136 3.01 -5.97 -0.58
CA LEU A 136 1.76 -6.35 -1.22
C LEU A 136 1.58 -7.86 -1.22
N TYR A 137 0.42 -8.32 -0.73
CA TYR A 137 0.09 -9.73 -0.58
C TYR A 137 -1.16 -10.11 -1.38
N TYR A 138 -1.24 -11.38 -1.67
CA TYR A 138 -2.45 -12.12 -2.00
C TYR A 138 -2.72 -13.12 -0.91
N ALA A 139 -4.00 -13.34 -0.57
CA ALA A 139 -4.43 -14.40 0.34
C ALA A 139 -5.81 -14.92 -0.06
N GLU A 140 -6.16 -16.07 0.47
CA GLU A 140 -7.50 -16.66 0.32
C GLU A 140 -8.18 -16.76 1.68
N ALA A 141 -9.51 -16.52 1.70
CA ALA A 141 -10.34 -16.65 2.89
C ALA A 141 -11.78 -16.98 2.50
N ASP A 142 -12.53 -17.54 3.44
CA ASP A 142 -13.99 -17.60 3.36
C ASP A 142 -14.56 -16.21 3.66
N LEU A 143 -15.25 -15.61 2.69
CA LEU A 143 -15.84 -14.28 2.79
C LEU A 143 -17.33 -14.31 3.15
N SER A 144 -17.90 -15.49 3.43
CA SER A 144 -19.34 -15.64 3.68
C SER A 144 -19.87 -14.91 4.91
N ASN A 145 -19.01 -14.65 5.89
CA ASN A 145 -19.34 -14.03 7.17
C ASN A 145 -18.70 -12.67 7.40
N VAL A 146 -18.15 -12.05 6.35
CA VAL A 146 -17.58 -10.71 6.45
C VAL A 146 -18.70 -9.72 6.77
N PRO A 147 -18.58 -8.90 7.84
CA PRO A 147 -19.61 -7.94 8.21
C PRO A 147 -19.65 -6.77 7.21
N GLU A 148 -20.81 -6.14 7.03
CA GLU A 148 -20.95 -4.98 6.15
C GLU A 148 -20.09 -3.78 6.61
N PHE A 149 -19.87 -3.65 7.93
CA PHE A 149 -19.05 -2.60 8.52
C PHE A 149 -18.07 -3.20 9.51
N ALA A 150 -16.83 -2.70 9.47
CA ALA A 150 -15.74 -3.05 10.35
C ALA A 150 -14.89 -1.80 10.68
N GLY A 151 -13.69 -1.97 11.15
CA GLY A 151 -12.75 -0.93 11.56
C GLY A 151 -12.58 -0.87 13.07
N CYS A 152 -11.73 0.03 13.53
CA CYS A 152 -11.38 0.21 14.93
C CYS A 152 -12.10 1.44 15.52
N PRO A 153 -13.14 1.26 16.37
CA PRO A 153 -13.88 2.39 16.97
C PRO A 153 -13.01 3.31 17.81
N GLU A 154 -11.95 2.78 18.44
CA GLU A 154 -11.00 3.54 19.26
C GLU A 154 -10.17 4.51 18.43
N GLU A 155 -10.01 4.23 17.14
CA GLU A 155 -9.34 5.10 16.16
C GLU A 155 -10.32 5.98 15.37
N ASN A 156 -11.62 5.96 15.70
CA ASN A 156 -12.71 6.58 14.94
C ASN A 156 -12.76 6.09 13.48
N GLU A 157 -12.37 4.85 13.26
CA GLU A 157 -12.34 4.26 11.94
C GLU A 157 -13.66 3.53 11.66
N VAL A 158 -14.28 3.88 10.53
CA VAL A 158 -15.49 3.23 10.00
C VAL A 158 -15.20 2.76 8.59
N ILE A 159 -15.17 1.45 8.41
CA ILE A 159 -14.84 0.80 7.15
C ILE A 159 -16.08 0.05 6.66
N GLN A 160 -16.53 0.33 5.46
CA GLN A 160 -17.52 -0.49 4.77
C GLN A 160 -16.79 -1.58 3.97
N THR A 161 -17.11 -2.83 4.21
CA THR A 161 -16.61 -3.94 3.40
C THR A 161 -17.42 -4.08 2.12
N VAL A 162 -16.76 -4.42 1.02
CA VAL A 162 -17.37 -4.51 -0.30
C VAL A 162 -16.90 -5.80 -0.97
N LEU A 163 -17.82 -6.71 -1.22
CA LEU A 163 -17.55 -7.96 -1.92
C LEU A 163 -18.01 -7.86 -3.36
N ILE A 164 -17.09 -8.04 -4.28
CA ILE A 164 -17.36 -8.03 -5.73
C ILE A 164 -16.69 -9.22 -6.41
N SER A 165 -17.25 -9.68 -7.51
CA SER A 165 -16.62 -10.73 -8.29
C SER A 165 -15.28 -10.24 -8.89
N VAL A 166 -14.38 -11.19 -9.17
CA VAL A 166 -13.12 -10.85 -9.86
C VAL A 166 -13.34 -10.12 -11.18
N ASN A 167 -14.38 -10.51 -11.94
CA ASN A 167 -14.69 -9.84 -13.21
C ASN A 167 -15.13 -8.40 -12.99
N GLU A 168 -15.99 -8.15 -12.02
CA GLU A 168 -16.43 -6.80 -11.65
C GLU A 168 -15.25 -5.95 -11.15
N ALA A 169 -14.32 -6.53 -10.40
CA ALA A 169 -13.12 -5.82 -9.97
C ALA A 169 -12.25 -5.36 -11.16
N PHE A 170 -12.15 -6.15 -12.22
CA PHE A 170 -11.48 -5.74 -13.44
C PHE A 170 -12.23 -4.62 -14.16
N GLU A 171 -13.56 -4.67 -14.20
CA GLU A 171 -14.38 -3.57 -14.74
C GLU A 171 -14.19 -2.28 -13.91
N TRP A 172 -14.17 -2.38 -12.58
CA TRP A 172 -13.90 -1.24 -11.69
C TRP A 172 -12.51 -0.62 -11.91
N LEU A 173 -11.52 -1.48 -12.19
CA LEU A 173 -10.18 -1.03 -12.52
C LEU A 173 -10.17 -0.23 -13.83
N GLU A 174 -10.83 -0.73 -14.88
CA GLU A 174 -10.93 -0.06 -16.18
C GLU A 174 -11.72 1.26 -16.12
N GLN A 175 -12.76 1.31 -15.28
CA GLN A 175 -13.58 2.50 -15.05
C GLN A 175 -12.90 3.54 -14.14
N GLY A 176 -11.75 3.23 -13.54
CA GLY A 176 -11.03 4.12 -12.64
C GLY A 176 -11.70 4.31 -11.28
N LEU A 177 -12.53 3.37 -10.85
CA LEU A 177 -13.13 3.37 -9.51
C LEU A 177 -12.12 2.95 -8.43
N LEU A 178 -11.19 2.05 -8.78
CA LEU A 178 -10.08 1.65 -7.93
C LEU A 178 -8.90 2.58 -8.19
N LYS A 179 -8.59 3.45 -7.21
CA LYS A 179 -7.66 4.56 -7.40
C LYS A 179 -6.31 4.38 -6.69
N THR A 180 -6.17 3.33 -5.89
CA THR A 180 -4.93 3.10 -5.14
C THR A 180 -3.94 2.24 -5.92
N ALA A 181 -2.65 2.54 -5.78
CA ALA A 181 -1.58 1.77 -6.42
C ALA A 181 -1.60 0.29 -6.00
N ASN A 182 -2.00 0.00 -4.74
CA ASN A 182 -2.15 -1.36 -4.22
C ASN A 182 -3.13 -2.17 -5.07
N ALA A 183 -4.34 -1.64 -5.28
CA ALA A 183 -5.39 -2.31 -6.03
C ALA A 183 -4.98 -2.57 -7.48
N HIS A 184 -4.39 -1.57 -8.15
CA HIS A 184 -3.88 -1.71 -9.51
C HIS A 184 -2.83 -2.83 -9.60
N ALA A 185 -1.80 -2.78 -8.75
CA ALA A 185 -0.71 -3.75 -8.78
C ALA A 185 -1.21 -5.18 -8.51
N ALA A 186 -2.10 -5.34 -7.52
CA ALA A 186 -2.66 -6.64 -7.15
C ALA A 186 -3.58 -7.22 -8.22
N LEU A 187 -4.45 -6.42 -8.81
CA LEU A 187 -5.36 -6.88 -9.85
C LEU A 187 -4.63 -7.23 -11.16
N TYR A 188 -3.62 -6.44 -11.58
CA TYR A 188 -2.79 -6.83 -12.72
C TYR A 188 -2.00 -8.11 -12.44
N TRP A 189 -1.53 -8.31 -11.20
CA TRP A 189 -0.91 -9.57 -10.81
C TRP A 189 -1.92 -10.72 -10.89
N LEU A 190 -3.14 -10.57 -10.35
CA LEU A 190 -4.18 -11.59 -10.40
C LEU A 190 -4.57 -11.94 -11.84
N MET A 191 -4.75 -10.94 -12.70
CA MET A 191 -5.03 -11.13 -14.13
C MET A 191 -3.93 -11.97 -14.80
N LYS A 192 -2.67 -11.65 -14.53
CA LYS A 192 -1.51 -12.43 -15.03
C LYS A 192 -1.55 -13.87 -14.53
N GLU A 193 -1.80 -14.11 -13.23
CA GLU A 193 -1.83 -15.47 -12.68
C GLU A 193 -2.96 -16.30 -13.30
N ARG A 194 -4.14 -15.69 -13.55
CA ARG A 194 -5.26 -16.34 -14.25
C ARG A 194 -4.93 -16.68 -15.69
N LEU A 195 -4.32 -15.75 -16.44
CA LEU A 195 -3.86 -16.03 -17.81
C LEU A 195 -2.85 -17.20 -17.87
N LEU A 196 -2.02 -17.34 -16.85
CA LEU A 196 -1.06 -18.43 -16.70
C LEU A 196 -1.66 -19.70 -16.08
N LYS A 197 -2.97 -19.69 -15.74
CA LYS A 197 -3.70 -20.80 -15.08
C LYS A 197 -3.02 -21.26 -13.79
N ARG A 198 -2.58 -20.30 -12.95
CA ARG A 198 -1.94 -20.54 -11.65
C ARG A 198 -2.89 -20.29 -10.47
N ILE A 199 -3.99 -19.60 -10.73
CA ILE A 199 -5.09 -19.31 -9.80
C ILE A 199 -6.41 -19.44 -10.57
#